data_d031d0d3e9489d68abdde6dbffbdfb32
#
_entry.id   d031d0d3e9489d68abdde6dbffbdfb32
#
_cell.length_a   1.000
_cell.length_b   1.000
_cell.length_c   1.000
_cell.angle_alpha   90.00
_cell.angle_beta   90.00
_cell.angle_gamma   90.00
#
_symmetry.space_group_name_H-M   'P 1'
#
loop_
_entity.id
_entity.type
_entity.pdbx_description
1 polymer ?
#
loop_
_entity_poly.entity_id
_entity_poly.type
_entity_poly.pdbx_seq_one_letter_code
_entity_poly.pdbx_strand_id
1 'polypeptide(L)'
;MHAKWMDHRRTHSGRRLPMFNRQAPRWAHTLPSAIALMAPFDLLASLAMDIYLPVVPLMPGALGTSPARVQLTLSIYLLVLGVGQLLFGPLSDRIGRRPVLLLGALLFTVASFALALSSNSGFFLAWRTVQAIGASAALVATFATVRDVYADTPQGASLYGLFASMLAFVPALGPMLGALVAAAAGWRAIFVLLGVLGLVAVLRAQRLWQETRPAGRRDAGPALQKILRSGAFWVYTLGFSAAMGTFFVFFSIAPRVLVERMQYSQITFSLAFATVALVMILMSRMAKTFIARWAVPGTFVRGLCVMVAGVLLMALAAELPLSFASVVLPMWGIAVGLVMVVSVAANGALSEFADASGMAVALYYAMQSLIVACFGTLATVLLPGDTVWPLVAYGLLLPVASLVAAAMLRGCR
;
A
#
# COMPACT_ATOMS: atom_id res chain seq x y z
N MET A 1 -80.12 -3.53 8.89
CA MET A 1 -79.83 -4.97 8.96
C MET A 1 -78.38 -5.20 9.28
N HIS A 2 -78.13 -5.70 10.47
CA HIS A 2 -76.79 -5.90 11.07
C HIS A 2 -76.09 -7.11 10.42
N ALA A 3 -74.76 -6.98 10.24
CA ALA A 3 -73.85 -8.13 10.27
C ALA A 3 -72.50 -7.73 10.89
N LYS A 4 -72.33 -8.23 12.11
CA LYS A 4 -71.07 -8.30 12.90
C LYS A 4 -70.03 -9.09 12.15
N TRP A 5 -68.80 -8.60 12.05
CA TRP A 5 -67.64 -9.40 11.81
C TRP A 5 -66.66 -9.29 13.00
N MET A 6 -66.39 -10.44 13.60
CA MET A 6 -65.61 -10.65 14.80
C MET A 6 -64.13 -10.42 14.55
N ASP A 7 -63.60 -9.74 15.52
CA ASP A 7 -62.18 -9.51 15.82
C ASP A 7 -61.48 -10.85 16.18
N HIS A 8 -60.52 -11.29 15.35
CA HIS A 8 -59.57 -12.33 15.71
C HIS A 8 -58.17 -11.74 15.68
N ARG A 9 -57.85 -10.97 16.75
CA ARG A 9 -56.44 -10.66 17.09
C ARG A 9 -55.78 -11.95 17.59
N ARG A 10 -55.07 -12.62 16.67
CA ARG A 10 -54.05 -13.60 17.07
C ARG A 10 -52.83 -12.82 17.57
N THR A 11 -52.61 -12.91 18.86
CA THR A 11 -51.37 -12.54 19.55
C THR A 11 -50.25 -13.43 19.06
N HIS A 12 -49.49 -12.98 18.06
CA HIS A 12 -48.16 -13.51 17.79
C HIS A 12 -47.23 -13.02 18.88
N SER A 13 -46.96 -13.90 19.85
CA SER A 13 -45.84 -13.75 20.79
C SER A 13 -44.54 -13.67 19.99
N GLY A 14 -44.10 -12.45 19.70
CA GLY A 14 -42.80 -12.19 19.11
C GLY A 14 -41.72 -12.64 20.10
N ARG A 15 -41.17 -13.83 19.89
CA ARG A 15 -39.85 -14.17 20.45
C ARG A 15 -38.88 -13.14 19.92
N ARG A 16 -38.60 -12.09 20.70
CA ARG A 16 -37.42 -11.24 20.53
C ARG A 16 -36.23 -12.18 20.69
N LEU A 17 -35.58 -12.50 19.57
CA LEU A 17 -34.24 -13.08 19.59
C LEU A 17 -33.39 -12.21 20.53
N PRO A 18 -32.59 -12.80 21.42
CA PRO A 18 -31.75 -12.02 22.31
C PRO A 18 -30.84 -11.17 21.40
N MET A 19 -31.00 -9.84 21.47
CA MET A 19 -30.01 -8.93 20.95
C MET A 19 -28.69 -9.29 21.64
N PHE A 20 -27.78 -9.90 20.90
CA PHE A 20 -26.40 -10.07 21.34
C PHE A 20 -25.92 -8.70 21.80
N ASN A 21 -25.78 -8.57 23.11
CA ASN A 21 -25.21 -7.40 23.73
C ASN A 21 -23.75 -7.31 23.23
N ARG A 22 -23.54 -6.73 22.05
CA ARG A 22 -22.21 -6.34 21.58
C ARG A 22 -21.73 -5.28 22.54
N GLN A 23 -20.99 -5.67 23.57
CA GLN A 23 -20.21 -4.70 24.32
C GLN A 23 -19.38 -3.96 23.29
N ALA A 24 -19.76 -2.71 23.03
CA ALA A 24 -19.02 -1.84 22.12
C ALA A 24 -17.54 -1.85 22.58
N PRO A 25 -16.59 -1.96 21.65
CA PRO A 25 -15.19 -1.94 22.02
C PRO A 25 -14.94 -0.67 22.86
N ARG A 26 -14.17 -0.81 23.93
CA ARG A 26 -13.81 0.31 24.83
C ARG A 26 -12.85 1.24 24.11
N TRP A 27 -13.36 2.02 23.15
CA TRP A 27 -12.58 3.02 22.41
C TRP A 27 -13.17 4.40 22.72
N ALA A 28 -12.51 5.12 23.63
CA ALA A 28 -13.02 6.38 24.18
C ALA A 28 -12.35 7.61 23.54
N HIS A 29 -11.78 7.48 22.33
CA HIS A 29 -11.11 8.59 21.66
C HIS A 29 -12.06 9.35 20.75
N THR A 30 -11.96 10.68 20.76
CA THR A 30 -12.54 11.54 19.70
C THR A 30 -11.83 11.29 18.37
N LEU A 31 -12.49 11.59 17.24
CA LEU A 31 -11.91 11.36 15.91
C LEU A 31 -10.53 12.01 15.72
N PRO A 32 -10.28 13.29 16.11
CA PRO A 32 -8.94 13.88 16.01
C PRO A 32 -7.89 13.14 16.85
N SER A 33 -8.26 12.71 18.05
CA SER A 33 -7.37 11.94 18.92
C SER A 33 -7.05 10.54 18.36
N ALA A 34 -8.04 9.89 17.77
CA ALA A 34 -7.87 8.61 17.08
C ALA A 34 -6.93 8.74 15.86
N ILE A 35 -7.13 9.77 15.04
CA ILE A 35 -6.24 10.08 13.91
C ILE A 35 -4.81 10.29 14.41
N ALA A 36 -4.60 11.14 15.39
CA ALA A 36 -3.28 11.45 15.95
C ALA A 36 -2.59 10.22 16.57
N LEU A 37 -3.36 9.20 16.97
CA LEU A 37 -2.84 7.95 17.51
C LEU A 37 -2.54 6.90 16.43
N MET A 38 -3.36 6.82 15.39
CA MET A 38 -3.31 5.78 14.35
C MET A 38 -2.44 6.17 13.15
N ALA A 39 -2.50 7.43 12.69
CA ALA A 39 -1.81 7.90 11.50
C ALA A 39 -0.28 7.70 11.53
N PRO A 40 0.43 7.83 12.66
CA PRO A 40 1.87 7.57 12.68
C PRO A 40 2.26 6.17 12.20
N PHE A 41 1.45 5.14 12.45
CA PHE A 41 1.78 3.77 12.05
C PHE A 41 1.59 3.53 10.54
N ASP A 42 0.59 4.16 9.94
CA ASP A 42 0.39 4.15 8.49
C ASP A 42 1.51 4.93 7.76
N LEU A 43 1.80 6.14 8.25
CA LEU A 43 2.87 6.97 7.71
C LEU A 43 4.25 6.32 7.83
N LEU A 44 4.61 5.75 8.98
CA LEU A 44 5.93 5.16 9.19
C LEU A 44 6.16 3.93 8.31
N ALA A 45 5.13 3.11 8.09
CA ALA A 45 5.22 1.94 7.22
C ALA A 45 5.56 2.34 5.77
N SER A 46 4.94 3.39 5.26
CA SER A 46 5.19 3.90 3.90
C SER A 46 6.45 4.75 3.84
N LEU A 47 6.64 5.66 4.79
CA LEU A 47 7.78 6.57 4.83
C LEU A 47 9.12 5.82 4.92
N ALA A 48 9.19 4.71 5.66
CA ALA A 48 10.41 3.91 5.77
C ALA A 48 10.93 3.38 4.43
N MET A 49 10.07 3.28 3.42
CA MET A 49 10.46 2.94 2.06
C MET A 49 10.92 4.18 1.28
N ASP A 50 10.11 5.24 1.31
CA ASP A 50 10.27 6.39 0.43
C ASP A 50 11.42 7.32 0.85
N ILE A 51 11.61 7.53 2.14
CA ILE A 51 12.65 8.42 2.70
C ILE A 51 14.08 7.94 2.40
N TYR A 52 14.24 6.64 2.17
CA TYR A 52 15.52 5.99 1.92
C TYR A 52 16.00 6.13 0.47
N LEU A 53 15.09 6.40 -0.49
CA LEU A 53 15.37 6.40 -1.93
C LEU A 53 16.53 7.27 -2.38
N PRO A 54 16.63 8.55 -1.94
CA PRO A 54 17.67 9.44 -2.44
C PRO A 54 19.09 8.96 -2.13
N VAL A 55 19.24 8.12 -1.10
CA VAL A 55 20.52 7.60 -0.66
C VAL A 55 20.84 6.20 -1.18
N VAL A 56 19.90 5.54 -1.85
CA VAL A 56 20.10 4.19 -2.43
C VAL A 56 21.37 4.11 -3.29
N PRO A 57 21.70 5.09 -4.16
CA PRO A 57 22.92 5.06 -4.94
C PRO A 57 24.23 5.09 -4.10
N LEU A 58 24.19 5.66 -2.91
CA LEU A 58 25.34 5.73 -2.00
C LEU A 58 25.58 4.43 -1.23
N MET A 59 24.55 3.61 -1.09
CA MET A 59 24.57 2.44 -0.20
C MET A 59 25.52 1.33 -0.63
N PRO A 60 25.77 1.05 -1.94
CA PRO A 60 26.77 0.07 -2.33
C PRO A 60 28.15 0.38 -1.74
N GLY A 61 28.60 1.63 -1.85
CA GLY A 61 29.86 2.07 -1.25
C GLY A 61 29.84 2.09 0.28
N ALA A 62 28.74 2.56 0.87
CA ALA A 62 28.60 2.67 2.33
C ALA A 62 28.52 1.30 3.06
N LEU A 63 28.03 0.26 2.39
CA LEU A 63 27.86 -1.09 2.95
C LEU A 63 28.82 -2.13 2.36
N GLY A 64 29.75 -1.74 1.47
CA GLY A 64 30.70 -2.65 0.82
C GLY A 64 30.00 -3.75 0.01
N THR A 65 29.02 -3.40 -0.83
CA THR A 65 28.15 -4.38 -1.49
C THR A 65 27.81 -3.99 -2.93
N SER A 66 27.10 -4.88 -3.65
CA SER A 66 26.63 -4.60 -5.00
C SER A 66 25.32 -3.81 -5.00
N PRO A 67 25.03 -3.03 -6.07
CA PRO A 67 23.73 -2.37 -6.26
C PRO A 67 22.54 -3.34 -6.22
N ALA A 68 22.70 -4.58 -6.73
CA ALA A 68 21.66 -5.60 -6.69
C ALA A 68 21.29 -5.99 -5.25
N ARG A 69 22.27 -6.10 -4.35
CA ARG A 69 22.00 -6.36 -2.92
C ARG A 69 21.30 -5.20 -2.23
N VAL A 70 21.62 -3.98 -2.58
CA VAL A 70 20.89 -2.80 -2.08
C VAL A 70 19.46 -2.82 -2.58
N GLN A 71 19.23 -3.16 -3.84
CA GLN A 71 17.89 -3.32 -4.42
C GLN A 71 17.04 -4.35 -3.65
N LEU A 72 17.64 -5.46 -3.22
CA LEU A 72 16.94 -6.46 -2.39
C LEU A 72 16.41 -5.88 -1.08
N THR A 73 17.00 -4.82 -0.53
CA THR A 73 16.50 -4.19 0.70
C THR A 73 15.14 -3.50 0.51
N LEU A 74 14.86 -2.99 -0.68
CA LEU A 74 13.55 -2.44 -1.05
C LEU A 74 12.55 -3.57 -1.31
N SER A 75 12.96 -4.57 -2.08
CA SER A 75 12.12 -5.71 -2.44
C SER A 75 11.69 -6.55 -1.23
N ILE A 76 12.63 -6.85 -0.32
CA ILE A 76 12.32 -7.62 0.91
C ILE A 76 11.39 -6.83 1.83
N TYR A 77 11.55 -5.51 1.91
CA TYR A 77 10.66 -4.67 2.70
C TYR A 77 9.22 -4.78 2.19
N LEU A 78 9.00 -4.62 0.89
CA LEU A 78 7.68 -4.73 0.28
C LEU A 78 7.09 -6.13 0.38
N LEU A 79 7.91 -7.16 0.13
CA LEU A 79 7.50 -8.57 0.23
C LEU A 79 7.00 -8.89 1.65
N VAL A 80 7.81 -8.54 2.64
CA VAL A 80 7.50 -8.82 4.06
C VAL A 80 6.32 -7.99 4.53
N LEU A 81 6.19 -6.74 4.06
CA LEU A 81 5.02 -5.91 4.34
C LEU A 81 3.73 -6.58 3.83
N GLY A 82 3.76 -7.15 2.63
CA GLY A 82 2.62 -7.84 2.02
C GLY A 82 2.31 -9.19 2.67
N VAL A 83 3.31 -10.07 2.80
CA VAL A 83 3.14 -11.40 3.44
C VAL A 83 2.71 -11.24 4.89
N GLY A 84 3.27 -10.26 5.59
CA GLY A 84 2.91 -9.97 6.97
C GLY A 84 1.43 -9.62 7.16
N GLN A 85 0.78 -9.02 6.16
CA GLN A 85 -0.66 -8.75 6.25
C GLN A 85 -1.48 -10.03 6.36
N LEU A 86 -1.08 -11.10 5.68
CA LEU A 86 -1.74 -12.42 5.78
C LEU A 86 -1.51 -13.08 7.15
N LEU A 87 -0.33 -12.88 7.74
CA LEU A 87 0.05 -13.51 9.00
C LEU A 87 -0.49 -12.72 10.21
N PHE A 88 -0.32 -11.40 10.21
CA PHE A 88 -0.69 -10.56 11.36
C PHE A 88 -2.20 -10.29 11.45
N GLY A 89 -2.97 -10.45 10.36
CA GLY A 89 -4.43 -10.40 10.40
C GLY A 89 -4.99 -11.45 11.37
N PRO A 90 -4.85 -12.75 11.07
CA PRO A 90 -5.29 -13.82 11.96
C PRO A 90 -4.62 -13.80 13.34
N LEU A 91 -3.34 -13.40 13.42
CA LEU A 91 -2.65 -13.30 14.71
C LEU A 91 -3.28 -12.22 15.59
N SER A 92 -3.56 -11.03 15.04
CA SER A 92 -4.21 -9.94 15.78
C SER A 92 -5.67 -10.28 16.15
N ASP A 93 -6.34 -11.12 15.35
CA ASP A 93 -7.65 -11.68 15.70
C ASP A 93 -7.58 -12.64 16.90
N ARG A 94 -6.45 -13.34 17.09
CA ARG A 94 -6.25 -14.31 18.18
C ARG A 94 -5.76 -13.68 19.47
N ILE A 95 -4.70 -12.88 19.41
CA ILE A 95 -4.02 -12.35 20.63
C ILE A 95 -4.45 -10.92 20.96
N GLY A 96 -5.15 -10.23 20.07
CA GLY A 96 -5.60 -8.84 20.26
C GLY A 96 -4.90 -7.84 19.34
N ARG A 97 -5.56 -6.70 19.10
CA ARG A 97 -5.02 -5.61 18.25
C ARG A 97 -3.86 -4.91 18.92
N ARG A 98 -4.04 -4.57 20.19
CA ARG A 98 -3.06 -3.82 20.98
C ARG A 98 -1.71 -4.53 21.11
N PRO A 99 -1.61 -5.81 21.50
CA PRO A 99 -0.33 -6.53 21.58
C PRO A 99 0.41 -6.58 20.26
N VAL A 100 -0.30 -6.88 19.16
CA VAL A 100 0.31 -6.95 17.81
C VAL A 100 0.84 -5.60 17.36
N LEU A 101 0.09 -4.52 17.59
CA LEU A 101 0.52 -3.16 17.28
C LEU A 101 1.77 -2.76 18.08
N LEU A 102 1.76 -2.95 19.40
CA LEU A 102 2.86 -2.53 20.27
C LEU A 102 4.14 -3.31 19.97
N LEU A 103 4.05 -4.63 19.78
CA LEU A 103 5.19 -5.46 19.40
C LEU A 103 5.71 -5.07 18.02
N GLY A 104 4.82 -4.87 17.06
CA GLY A 104 5.20 -4.42 15.71
C GLY A 104 5.90 -3.07 15.73
N ALA A 105 5.33 -2.08 16.41
CA ALA A 105 5.92 -0.75 16.53
C ALA A 105 7.26 -0.76 17.26
N LEU A 106 7.42 -1.60 18.28
CA LEU A 106 8.69 -1.78 18.99
C LEU A 106 9.75 -2.41 18.06
N LEU A 107 9.40 -3.47 17.33
CA LEU A 107 10.29 -4.09 16.34
C LEU A 107 10.72 -3.11 15.27
N PHE A 108 9.79 -2.31 14.72
CA PHE A 108 10.09 -1.25 13.77
C PHE A 108 11.09 -0.24 14.33
N THR A 109 10.87 0.21 15.56
CA THR A 109 11.69 1.20 16.25
C THR A 109 13.12 0.68 16.48
N VAL A 110 13.26 -0.51 17.06
CA VAL A 110 14.55 -1.14 17.32
C VAL A 110 15.31 -1.40 16.01
N ALA A 111 14.61 -1.93 15.01
CA ALA A 111 15.22 -2.18 13.71
C ALA A 111 15.68 -0.88 13.02
N SER A 112 14.93 0.20 13.17
CA SER A 112 15.33 1.50 12.61
C SER A 112 16.64 2.00 13.24
N PHE A 113 16.81 1.93 14.56
CA PHE A 113 18.08 2.30 15.20
C PHE A 113 19.22 1.33 14.81
N ALA A 114 18.95 0.02 14.72
CA ALA A 114 19.95 -0.94 14.28
C ALA A 114 20.41 -0.72 12.83
N LEU A 115 19.49 -0.31 11.94
CA LEU A 115 19.83 0.09 10.56
C LEU A 115 20.79 1.28 10.53
N ALA A 116 20.60 2.27 11.40
CA ALA A 116 21.52 3.43 11.52
C ALA A 116 22.94 2.99 11.93
N LEU A 117 23.07 1.92 12.69
CA LEU A 117 24.34 1.36 13.16
C LEU A 117 24.97 0.35 12.18
N SER A 118 24.29 0.05 11.06
CA SER A 118 24.74 -0.98 10.14
C SER A 118 26.05 -0.57 9.41
N SER A 119 26.99 -1.51 9.34
CA SER A 119 28.27 -1.36 8.66
C SER A 119 28.45 -2.31 7.48
N ASN A 120 27.59 -3.30 7.32
CA ASN A 120 27.63 -4.28 6.23
C ASN A 120 26.23 -4.62 5.71
N SER A 121 26.17 -5.12 4.47
CA SER A 121 24.92 -5.37 3.75
C SER A 121 24.07 -6.51 4.34
N GLY A 122 24.71 -7.53 4.94
CA GLY A 122 23.99 -8.65 5.54
C GLY A 122 23.19 -8.21 6.78
N PHE A 123 23.85 -7.47 7.67
CA PHE A 123 23.23 -6.91 8.87
C PHE A 123 22.12 -5.89 8.49
N PHE A 124 22.39 -5.04 7.49
CA PHE A 124 21.41 -4.09 6.99
C PHE A 124 20.18 -4.79 6.42
N LEU A 125 20.34 -5.84 5.59
CA LEU A 125 19.23 -6.60 5.02
C LEU A 125 18.40 -7.31 6.10
N ALA A 126 19.07 -7.91 7.09
CA ALA A 126 18.40 -8.56 8.22
C ALA A 126 17.52 -7.57 9.00
N TRP A 127 18.05 -6.40 9.34
CA TRP A 127 17.28 -5.39 10.07
C TRP A 127 16.21 -4.70 9.21
N ARG A 128 16.41 -4.60 7.88
CA ARG A 128 15.33 -4.17 6.96
C ARG A 128 14.17 -5.17 6.98
N THR A 129 14.47 -6.47 7.05
CA THR A 129 13.44 -7.51 7.19
C THR A 129 12.68 -7.36 8.52
N VAL A 130 13.38 -7.19 9.64
CA VAL A 130 12.77 -6.98 10.96
C VAL A 130 11.94 -5.69 10.98
N GLN A 131 12.42 -4.61 10.37
CA GLN A 131 11.70 -3.34 10.24
C GLN A 131 10.38 -3.53 9.48
N ALA A 132 10.40 -4.28 8.37
CA ALA A 132 9.22 -4.59 7.58
C ALA A 132 8.21 -5.47 8.32
N ILE A 133 8.68 -6.46 9.10
CA ILE A 133 7.84 -7.27 10.00
C ILE A 133 7.11 -6.36 11.00
N GLY A 134 7.88 -5.47 11.65
CA GLY A 134 7.32 -4.50 12.60
C GLY A 134 6.30 -3.56 11.97
N ALA A 135 6.62 -3.00 10.81
CA ALA A 135 5.74 -2.12 10.04
C ALA A 135 4.43 -2.83 9.67
N SER A 136 4.52 -4.06 9.14
CA SER A 136 3.36 -4.84 8.74
C SER A 136 2.43 -5.16 9.91
N ALA A 137 2.99 -5.60 11.04
CA ALA A 137 2.23 -5.90 12.26
C ALA A 137 1.47 -4.67 12.78
N ALA A 138 2.16 -3.51 12.86
CA ALA A 138 1.57 -2.26 13.33
C ALA A 138 0.49 -1.76 12.36
N LEU A 139 0.74 -1.82 11.05
CA LEU A 139 -0.19 -1.40 10.01
C LEU A 139 -1.48 -2.23 10.04
N VAL A 140 -1.36 -3.57 10.07
CA VAL A 140 -2.51 -4.49 10.12
C VAL A 140 -3.36 -4.26 11.36
N ALA A 141 -2.73 -4.13 12.54
CA ALA A 141 -3.43 -3.88 13.78
C ALA A 141 -4.14 -2.51 13.78
N THR A 142 -3.54 -1.49 13.14
CA THR A 142 -4.15 -0.17 12.96
C THR A 142 -5.42 -0.24 12.11
N PHE A 143 -5.34 -0.83 10.91
CA PHE A 143 -6.51 -0.97 10.04
C PHE A 143 -7.59 -1.89 10.63
N ALA A 144 -7.18 -2.94 11.36
CA ALA A 144 -8.11 -3.79 12.09
C ALA A 144 -8.85 -2.99 13.18
N THR A 145 -8.16 -2.12 13.91
CA THR A 145 -8.77 -1.23 14.91
C THR A 145 -9.75 -0.24 14.27
N VAL A 146 -9.38 0.38 13.13
CA VAL A 146 -10.30 1.25 12.37
C VAL A 146 -11.57 0.50 12.00
N ARG A 147 -11.43 -0.73 11.49
CA ARG A 147 -12.58 -1.59 11.14
C ARG A 147 -13.42 -1.95 12.37
N ASP A 148 -12.78 -2.36 13.47
CA ASP A 148 -13.49 -2.84 14.65
C ASP A 148 -14.28 -1.71 15.36
N VAL A 149 -13.81 -0.46 15.25
CA VAL A 149 -14.40 0.71 15.94
C VAL A 149 -15.32 1.52 15.02
N TYR A 150 -14.93 1.69 13.75
CA TYR A 150 -15.53 2.70 12.87
C TYR A 150 -16.20 2.14 11.62
N ALA A 151 -16.30 0.79 11.42
CA ALA A 151 -16.83 0.19 10.18
C ALA A 151 -18.21 0.71 9.78
N ASP A 152 -19.10 0.84 10.74
CA ASP A 152 -20.51 1.21 10.51
C ASP A 152 -20.78 2.70 10.80
N THR A 153 -19.72 3.54 10.80
CA THR A 153 -19.83 4.96 11.12
C THR A 153 -19.33 5.86 9.96
N PRO A 154 -19.88 7.07 9.78
CA PRO A 154 -19.35 8.04 8.80
C PRO A 154 -17.87 8.39 9.04
N GLN A 155 -17.41 8.31 10.29
CA GLN A 155 -16.02 8.55 10.67
C GLN A 155 -15.07 7.51 10.08
N GLY A 156 -15.51 6.26 9.89
CA GLY A 156 -14.71 5.21 9.26
C GLY A 156 -14.30 5.58 7.84
N ALA A 157 -15.24 6.03 7.02
CA ALA A 157 -14.95 6.50 5.66
C ALA A 157 -13.97 7.68 5.65
N SER A 158 -14.10 8.60 6.63
CA SER A 158 -13.19 9.74 6.79
C SER A 158 -11.77 9.30 7.16
N LEU A 159 -11.62 8.31 8.07
CA LEU A 159 -10.33 7.74 8.46
C LEU A 159 -9.63 7.04 7.29
N TYR A 160 -10.33 6.17 6.57
CA TYR A 160 -9.78 5.52 5.38
C TYR A 160 -9.40 6.53 4.29
N GLY A 161 -10.23 7.56 4.07
CA GLY A 161 -9.93 8.63 3.12
C GLY A 161 -8.70 9.45 3.51
N LEU A 162 -8.50 9.70 4.81
CA LEU A 162 -7.33 10.38 5.33
C LEU A 162 -6.06 9.54 5.14
N PHE A 163 -6.09 8.25 5.50
CA PHE A 163 -4.94 7.36 5.32
C PHE A 163 -4.59 7.20 3.84
N ALA A 164 -5.59 7.06 2.96
CA ALA A 164 -5.34 7.04 1.52
C ALA A 164 -4.72 8.36 1.01
N SER A 165 -5.12 9.50 1.57
CA SER A 165 -4.52 10.81 1.24
C SER A 165 -3.06 10.89 1.73
N MET A 166 -2.78 10.43 2.95
CA MET A 166 -1.42 10.38 3.49
C MET A 166 -0.51 9.53 2.60
N LEU A 167 -1.00 8.36 2.18
CA LEU A 167 -0.27 7.46 1.28
C LEU A 167 0.04 8.11 -0.08
N ALA A 168 -0.81 9.01 -0.57
CA ALA A 168 -0.55 9.76 -1.80
C ALA A 168 0.53 10.84 -1.64
N PHE A 169 0.68 11.43 -0.44
CA PHE A 169 1.68 12.46 -0.17
C PHE A 169 3.07 11.89 0.18
N VAL A 170 3.14 10.70 0.74
CA VAL A 170 4.42 10.10 1.18
C VAL A 170 5.42 9.95 0.03
N PRO A 171 5.06 9.48 -1.19
CA PRO A 171 6.00 9.41 -2.30
C PRO A 171 6.54 10.77 -2.76
N ALA A 172 5.79 11.85 -2.54
CA ALA A 172 6.24 13.20 -2.88
C ALA A 172 7.19 13.77 -1.83
N LEU A 173 6.81 13.66 -0.56
CA LEU A 173 7.52 14.30 0.55
C LEU A 173 8.61 13.41 1.15
N GLY A 174 8.45 12.07 1.10
CA GLY A 174 9.39 11.11 1.66
C GLY A 174 10.81 11.27 1.11
N PRO A 175 11.00 11.18 -0.22
CA PRO A 175 12.33 11.35 -0.80
C PRO A 175 12.92 12.74 -0.55
N MET A 176 12.10 13.80 -0.56
CA MET A 176 12.56 15.15 -0.28
C MET A 176 13.07 15.29 1.17
N LEU A 177 12.30 14.77 2.13
CA LEU A 177 12.72 14.72 3.53
C LEU A 177 14.00 13.87 3.68
N GLY A 178 14.07 12.73 2.99
CA GLY A 178 15.25 11.87 2.97
C GLY A 178 16.49 12.57 2.45
N ALA A 179 16.39 13.31 1.34
CA ALA A 179 17.46 14.07 0.76
C ALA A 179 17.96 15.19 1.72
N LEU A 180 17.03 15.92 2.34
CA LEU A 180 17.35 16.99 3.30
C LEU A 180 18.06 16.42 4.55
N VAL A 181 17.54 15.36 5.13
CA VAL A 181 18.12 14.69 6.30
C VAL A 181 19.51 14.13 5.98
N ALA A 182 19.65 13.48 4.81
CA ALA A 182 20.92 12.92 4.38
C ALA A 182 21.97 14.01 4.11
N ALA A 183 21.58 15.13 3.51
CA ALA A 183 22.48 16.26 3.28
C ALA A 183 22.96 16.92 4.58
N ALA A 184 22.09 16.98 5.59
CA ALA A 184 22.40 17.60 6.88
C ALA A 184 23.24 16.70 7.81
N ALA A 185 22.95 15.38 7.86
CA ALA A 185 23.51 14.48 8.89
C ALA A 185 23.86 13.08 8.35
N GLY A 186 23.88 12.90 7.04
CA GLY A 186 24.22 11.63 6.39
C GLY A 186 23.06 10.62 6.37
N TRP A 187 23.23 9.54 5.61
CA TRP A 187 22.19 8.54 5.39
C TRP A 187 21.71 7.83 6.67
N ARG A 188 22.60 7.68 7.66
CA ARG A 188 22.26 7.05 8.95
C ARG A 188 21.20 7.82 9.72
N ALA A 189 21.20 9.15 9.61
CA ALA A 189 20.24 10.02 10.26
C ALA A 189 18.79 9.76 9.81
N ILE A 190 18.58 9.25 8.59
CA ILE A 190 17.26 8.83 8.10
C ILE A 190 16.68 7.73 9.00
N PHE A 191 17.48 6.73 9.32
CA PHE A 191 17.05 5.62 10.16
C PHE A 191 16.93 6.00 11.64
N VAL A 192 17.77 6.93 12.12
CA VAL A 192 17.60 7.52 13.47
C VAL A 192 16.27 8.28 13.54
N LEU A 193 15.93 9.08 12.53
CA LEU A 193 14.67 9.80 12.47
C LEU A 193 13.48 8.85 12.52
N LEU A 194 13.49 7.78 11.70
CA LEU A 194 12.44 6.74 11.73
C LEU A 194 12.35 6.07 13.11
N GLY A 195 13.48 5.78 13.73
CA GLY A 195 13.54 5.21 15.08
C GLY A 195 12.94 6.13 16.14
N VAL A 196 13.26 7.42 16.10
CA VAL A 196 12.71 8.43 17.04
C VAL A 196 11.20 8.59 16.84
N LEU A 197 10.73 8.71 15.60
CA LEU A 197 9.30 8.79 15.30
C LEU A 197 8.55 7.52 15.74
N GLY A 198 9.14 6.34 15.49
CA GLY A 198 8.62 5.06 15.94
C GLY A 198 8.56 4.96 17.47
N LEU A 199 9.60 5.43 18.17
CA LEU A 199 9.64 5.45 19.64
C LEU A 199 8.54 6.34 20.20
N VAL A 200 8.35 7.53 19.65
CA VAL A 200 7.26 8.43 20.09
C VAL A 200 5.90 7.78 19.82
N ALA A 201 5.72 7.15 18.66
CA ALA A 201 4.46 6.48 18.32
C ALA A 201 4.15 5.31 19.27
N VAL A 202 5.14 4.44 19.55
CA VAL A 202 4.93 3.29 20.45
C VAL A 202 4.68 3.71 21.89
N LEU A 203 5.40 4.72 22.41
CA LEU A 203 5.18 5.22 23.78
C LEU A 203 3.78 5.84 23.94
N ARG A 204 3.30 6.59 22.95
CA ARG A 204 1.93 7.10 22.93
C ARG A 204 0.90 5.98 22.86
N ALA A 205 1.11 5.01 21.98
CA ALA A 205 0.22 3.87 21.83
C ALA A 205 0.19 3.00 23.09
N GLN A 206 1.32 2.79 23.75
CA GLN A 206 1.37 2.04 25.01
C GLN A 206 0.46 2.64 26.09
N ARG A 207 0.37 3.97 26.16
CA ARG A 207 -0.46 4.68 27.14
C ARG A 207 -1.92 4.80 26.73
N LEU A 208 -2.19 5.02 25.45
CA LEU A 208 -3.50 5.47 24.95
C LEU A 208 -4.25 4.40 24.15
N TRP A 209 -3.54 3.43 23.53
CA TRP A 209 -4.21 2.44 22.68
C TRP A 209 -5.01 1.43 23.51
N GLN A 210 -6.30 1.35 23.24
CA GLN A 210 -7.20 0.42 23.90
C GLN A 210 -7.39 -0.84 23.06
N GLU A 211 -7.65 -1.99 23.71
CA GLU A 211 -7.93 -3.22 22.97
C GLU A 211 -9.33 -3.16 22.33
N THR A 212 -9.39 -3.47 21.05
CA THR A 212 -10.63 -3.37 20.26
C THR A 212 -11.10 -4.71 19.67
N ARG A 213 -10.42 -5.81 20.01
CA ARG A 213 -10.78 -7.13 19.51
C ARG A 213 -12.22 -7.49 19.85
N PRO A 214 -13.10 -7.81 18.87
CA PRO A 214 -14.46 -8.27 19.11
C PRO A 214 -14.47 -9.62 19.81
N ALA A 215 -15.43 -9.83 20.72
CA ALA A 215 -15.69 -11.14 21.29
C ALA A 215 -16.39 -12.03 20.24
N GLY A 216 -15.72 -13.12 19.84
CA GLY A 216 -16.28 -14.10 18.91
C GLY A 216 -15.31 -14.48 17.77
N ARG A 217 -15.29 -15.77 17.45
CA ARG A 217 -14.45 -16.34 16.39
C ARG A 217 -15.24 -16.31 15.07
N ARG A 218 -14.70 -15.75 14.01
CA ARG A 218 -15.25 -15.89 12.66
C ARG A 218 -14.48 -16.99 11.94
N ASP A 219 -15.19 -18.03 11.46
CA ASP A 219 -14.60 -19.07 10.63
C ASP A 219 -14.27 -18.50 9.24
N ALA A 220 -12.98 -18.55 8.91
CA ALA A 220 -12.43 -17.93 7.70
C ALA A 220 -12.40 -18.85 6.47
N GLY A 221 -12.51 -20.16 6.66
CA GLY A 221 -12.24 -21.15 5.60
C GLY A 221 -13.12 -21.05 4.34
N PRO A 222 -14.46 -21.06 4.46
CA PRO A 222 -15.35 -21.02 3.28
C PRO A 222 -15.22 -19.73 2.47
N ALA A 223 -14.97 -18.61 3.15
CA ALA A 223 -14.82 -17.30 2.52
C ALA A 223 -13.54 -17.23 1.66
N LEU A 224 -12.42 -17.77 2.14
CA LEU A 224 -11.16 -17.80 1.40
C LEU A 224 -11.29 -18.52 0.04
N GLN A 225 -11.93 -19.70 0.05
CA GLN A 225 -12.12 -20.46 -1.19
C GLN A 225 -13.01 -19.72 -2.21
N LYS A 226 -14.05 -19.03 -1.74
CA LYS A 226 -14.91 -18.20 -2.58
C LYS A 226 -14.13 -17.06 -3.24
N ILE A 227 -13.29 -16.37 -2.46
CA ILE A 227 -12.46 -15.26 -2.97
C ILE A 227 -11.47 -15.76 -4.03
N LEU A 228 -10.73 -16.85 -3.74
CA LEU A 228 -9.71 -17.38 -4.66
C LEU A 228 -10.29 -17.92 -5.97
N ARG A 229 -11.57 -18.28 -6.01
CA ARG A 229 -12.28 -18.74 -7.22
C ARG A 229 -12.88 -17.62 -8.06
N SER A 230 -12.92 -16.39 -7.56
CA SER A 230 -13.51 -15.26 -8.31
C SER A 230 -12.56 -14.75 -9.39
N GLY A 231 -12.97 -14.85 -10.65
CA GLY A 231 -12.24 -14.28 -11.78
C GLY A 231 -12.14 -12.75 -11.69
N ALA A 232 -13.17 -12.07 -11.20
CA ALA A 232 -13.16 -10.62 -10.98
C ALA A 232 -12.08 -10.23 -9.96
N PHE A 233 -11.99 -10.95 -8.83
CA PHE A 233 -10.95 -10.74 -7.83
C PHE A 233 -9.55 -10.74 -8.47
N TRP A 234 -9.23 -11.77 -9.26
CA TRP A 234 -7.90 -11.90 -9.86
C TRP A 234 -7.61 -10.86 -10.95
N VAL A 235 -8.58 -10.55 -11.82
CA VAL A 235 -8.41 -9.55 -12.89
C VAL A 235 -8.10 -8.18 -12.30
N TYR A 236 -8.89 -7.73 -11.33
CA TYR A 236 -8.68 -6.42 -10.71
C TYR A 236 -7.45 -6.39 -9.79
N THR A 237 -7.12 -7.49 -9.11
CA THR A 237 -5.89 -7.62 -8.32
C THR A 237 -4.65 -7.58 -9.22
N LEU A 238 -4.68 -8.25 -10.37
CA LEU A 238 -3.60 -8.22 -11.35
C LEU A 238 -3.39 -6.82 -11.91
N GLY A 239 -4.47 -6.10 -12.25
CA GLY A 239 -4.38 -4.72 -12.74
C GLY A 239 -3.87 -3.75 -11.67
N PHE A 240 -4.29 -3.92 -10.42
CA PHE A 240 -3.74 -3.16 -9.31
C PHE A 240 -2.25 -3.44 -9.09
N SER A 241 -1.84 -4.71 -9.19
CA SER A 241 -0.44 -5.12 -9.14
C SER A 241 0.37 -4.55 -10.31
N ALA A 242 -0.22 -4.51 -11.51
CA ALA A 242 0.39 -3.90 -12.67
C ALA A 242 0.65 -2.40 -12.44
N ALA A 243 -0.33 -1.66 -11.91
CA ALA A 243 -0.22 -0.24 -11.62
C ALA A 243 0.81 0.02 -10.51
N MET A 244 0.65 -0.60 -9.36
CA MET A 244 1.52 -0.37 -8.20
C MET A 244 2.94 -0.89 -8.43
N GLY A 245 3.10 -1.99 -9.19
CA GLY A 245 4.41 -2.51 -9.50
C GLY A 245 5.15 -1.69 -10.55
N THR A 246 4.46 -1.10 -11.52
CA THR A 246 5.08 -0.13 -12.44
C THR A 246 5.64 1.06 -11.65
N PHE A 247 4.89 1.55 -10.66
CA PHE A 247 5.38 2.60 -9.76
C PHE A 247 6.55 2.12 -8.90
N PHE A 248 6.49 0.90 -8.36
CA PHE A 248 7.57 0.30 -7.58
C PHE A 248 8.86 0.14 -8.39
N VAL A 249 8.77 -0.34 -9.64
CA VAL A 249 9.94 -0.48 -10.51
C VAL A 249 10.53 0.88 -10.85
N PHE A 250 9.69 1.88 -11.19
CA PHE A 250 10.17 3.26 -11.34
C PHE A 250 10.90 3.77 -10.09
N PHE A 251 10.29 3.59 -8.95
CA PHE A 251 10.83 3.92 -7.64
C PHE A 251 12.21 3.28 -7.40
N SER A 252 12.36 2.04 -7.84
CA SER A 252 13.59 1.27 -7.67
C SER A 252 14.73 1.70 -8.60
N ILE A 253 14.43 2.06 -9.85
CA ILE A 253 15.44 2.44 -10.85
C ILE A 253 15.71 3.95 -10.89
N ALA A 254 14.75 4.79 -10.53
CA ALA A 254 14.83 6.24 -10.66
C ALA A 254 16.06 6.85 -9.96
N PRO A 255 16.48 6.41 -8.74
CA PRO A 255 17.71 6.94 -8.14
C PRO A 255 18.96 6.66 -8.97
N ARG A 256 19.06 5.47 -9.58
CA ARG A 256 20.22 5.10 -10.42
C ARG A 256 20.21 5.82 -11.76
N VAL A 257 19.05 5.94 -12.38
CA VAL A 257 18.91 6.65 -13.66
C VAL A 257 19.12 8.15 -13.47
N LEU A 258 18.43 8.78 -12.51
CA LEU A 258 18.46 10.24 -12.36
C LEU A 258 19.69 10.74 -11.61
N VAL A 259 20.15 10.05 -10.55
CA VAL A 259 21.30 10.51 -9.75
C VAL A 259 22.62 9.99 -10.35
N GLU A 260 22.77 8.67 -10.63
CA GLU A 260 24.04 8.11 -11.09
C GLU A 260 24.30 8.44 -12.56
N ARG A 261 23.32 8.26 -13.48
CA ARG A 261 23.52 8.47 -14.92
C ARG A 261 23.32 9.91 -15.37
N MET A 262 22.26 10.57 -14.89
CA MET A 262 21.97 11.97 -15.24
C MET A 262 22.68 12.97 -14.34
N GLN A 263 23.41 12.51 -13.32
CA GLN A 263 24.18 13.35 -12.38
C GLN A 263 23.30 14.39 -11.65
N TYR A 264 22.01 14.09 -11.44
CA TYR A 264 21.14 14.96 -10.65
C TYR A 264 21.57 14.93 -9.18
N SER A 265 21.51 16.08 -8.52
CA SER A 265 21.62 16.12 -7.06
C SER A 265 20.43 15.37 -6.41
N GLN A 266 20.60 14.93 -5.16
CA GLN A 266 19.53 14.28 -4.40
C GLN A 266 18.27 15.15 -4.29
N ILE A 267 18.46 16.48 -4.22
CA ILE A 267 17.35 17.44 -4.19
C ILE A 267 16.67 17.50 -5.56
N THR A 268 17.43 17.60 -6.66
CA THR A 268 16.89 17.63 -8.02
C THR A 268 16.12 16.33 -8.35
N PHE A 269 16.67 15.17 -7.94
CA PHE A 269 15.99 13.89 -8.02
C PHE A 269 14.65 13.93 -7.27
N SER A 270 14.64 14.40 -6.02
CA SER A 270 13.45 14.44 -5.19
C SER A 270 12.39 15.39 -5.76
N LEU A 271 12.78 16.50 -6.34
CA LEU A 271 11.87 17.42 -7.04
C LEU A 271 11.30 16.79 -8.31
N ALA A 272 12.13 16.13 -9.13
CA ALA A 272 11.65 15.41 -10.31
C ALA A 272 10.64 14.32 -9.94
N PHE A 273 10.92 13.57 -8.87
CA PHE A 273 10.03 12.54 -8.34
C PHE A 273 8.72 13.14 -7.80
N ALA A 274 8.80 14.27 -7.11
CA ALA A 274 7.64 14.98 -6.59
C ALA A 274 6.69 15.47 -7.70
N THR A 275 7.18 15.75 -8.92
CA THR A 275 6.31 16.10 -10.06
C THR A 275 5.41 14.93 -10.47
N VAL A 276 5.91 13.69 -10.42
CA VAL A 276 5.12 12.49 -10.69
C VAL A 276 4.03 12.32 -9.63
N ALA A 277 4.39 12.49 -8.36
CA ALA A 277 3.42 12.43 -7.26
C ALA A 277 2.37 13.56 -7.37
N LEU A 278 2.76 14.76 -7.79
CA LEU A 278 1.82 15.85 -8.04
C LEU A 278 0.80 15.48 -9.12
N VAL A 279 1.23 14.88 -10.23
CA VAL A 279 0.31 14.37 -11.27
C VAL A 279 -0.65 13.35 -10.66
N MET A 280 -0.17 12.41 -9.84
CA MET A 280 -1.02 11.42 -9.17
C MET A 280 -2.05 12.09 -8.25
N ILE A 281 -1.66 13.10 -7.47
CA ILE A 281 -2.56 13.84 -6.58
C ILE A 281 -3.62 14.60 -7.38
N LEU A 282 -3.24 15.29 -8.45
CA LEU A 282 -4.17 16.02 -9.30
C LEU A 282 -5.18 15.07 -9.98
N MET A 283 -4.70 13.95 -10.51
CA MET A 283 -5.54 12.95 -11.16
C MET A 283 -6.46 12.21 -10.18
N SER A 284 -6.04 12.00 -8.93
CA SER A 284 -6.89 11.39 -7.91
C SER A 284 -8.16 12.20 -7.60
N ARG A 285 -8.10 13.52 -7.73
CA ARG A 285 -9.27 14.40 -7.60
C ARG A 285 -10.29 14.20 -8.73
N MET A 286 -9.83 13.73 -9.89
CA MET A 286 -10.68 13.44 -11.05
C MET A 286 -11.26 12.01 -11.05
N ALA A 287 -10.90 11.17 -10.09
CA ALA A 287 -11.32 9.77 -10.03
C ALA A 287 -12.86 9.60 -10.08
N LYS A 288 -13.60 10.45 -9.34
CA LYS A 288 -15.06 10.44 -9.36
C LYS A 288 -15.62 10.72 -10.76
N THR A 289 -15.03 11.63 -11.51
CA THR A 289 -15.43 11.99 -12.89
C THR A 289 -15.20 10.81 -13.84
N PHE A 290 -14.06 10.13 -13.71
CA PHE A 290 -13.77 8.93 -14.52
C PHE A 290 -14.77 7.81 -14.26
N ILE A 291 -15.06 7.54 -12.98
CA ILE A 291 -16.02 6.51 -12.58
C ILE A 291 -17.43 6.88 -13.07
N ALA A 292 -17.86 8.12 -12.93
CA ALA A 292 -19.17 8.59 -13.40
C ALA A 292 -19.32 8.45 -14.93
N ARG A 293 -18.25 8.72 -15.70
CA ARG A 293 -18.28 8.68 -17.16
C ARG A 293 -18.14 7.29 -17.75
N TRP A 294 -17.35 6.40 -17.14
CA TRP A 294 -16.95 5.12 -17.75
C TRP A 294 -17.25 3.90 -16.89
N ALA A 295 -17.86 4.07 -15.73
CA ALA A 295 -18.06 3.06 -14.69
C ALA A 295 -16.72 2.38 -14.28
N VAL A 296 -16.78 1.44 -13.33
CA VAL A 296 -15.58 0.74 -12.81
C VAL A 296 -14.84 -0.03 -13.92
N PRO A 297 -15.50 -0.88 -14.74
CA PRO A 297 -14.80 -1.66 -15.75
C PRO A 297 -14.22 -0.81 -16.89
N GLY A 298 -14.92 0.24 -17.28
CA GLY A 298 -14.47 1.15 -18.33
C GLY A 298 -13.28 2.00 -17.94
N THR A 299 -13.27 2.51 -16.69
CA THR A 299 -12.14 3.27 -16.12
C THR A 299 -10.91 2.37 -15.97
N PHE A 300 -11.08 1.14 -15.50
CA PHE A 300 -10.02 0.15 -15.34
C PHE A 300 -9.29 -0.13 -16.66
N VAL A 301 -10.02 -0.49 -17.71
CA VAL A 301 -9.41 -0.81 -19.02
C VAL A 301 -8.73 0.41 -19.63
N ARG A 302 -9.36 1.59 -19.61
CA ARG A 302 -8.75 2.82 -20.15
C ARG A 302 -7.51 3.21 -19.37
N GLY A 303 -7.52 3.05 -18.04
CA GLY A 303 -6.34 3.29 -17.21
C GLY A 303 -5.16 2.38 -17.62
N LEU A 304 -5.40 1.08 -17.82
CA LEU A 304 -4.38 0.16 -18.32
C LEU A 304 -3.88 0.54 -19.72
N CYS A 305 -4.76 0.94 -20.64
CA CYS A 305 -4.36 1.41 -21.97
C CYS A 305 -3.49 2.66 -21.91
N VAL A 306 -3.83 3.63 -21.06
CA VAL A 306 -3.03 4.85 -20.87
C VAL A 306 -1.66 4.50 -20.26
N MET A 307 -1.60 3.54 -19.32
CA MET A 307 -0.32 3.06 -18.80
C MET A 307 0.54 2.44 -19.90
N VAL A 308 -0.02 1.53 -20.71
CA VAL A 308 0.70 0.89 -21.82
C VAL A 308 1.20 1.94 -22.81
N ALA A 309 0.38 2.92 -23.19
CA ALA A 309 0.79 4.00 -24.07
C ALA A 309 1.95 4.84 -23.47
N GLY A 310 1.90 5.16 -22.18
CA GLY A 310 2.99 5.86 -21.49
C GLY A 310 4.28 5.05 -21.44
N VAL A 311 4.18 3.72 -21.23
CA VAL A 311 5.33 2.82 -21.23
C VAL A 311 5.94 2.68 -22.64
N LEU A 312 5.11 2.60 -23.67
CA LEU A 312 5.60 2.61 -25.06
C LEU A 312 6.29 3.91 -25.41
N LEU A 313 5.75 5.06 -24.95
CA LEU A 313 6.40 6.36 -25.12
C LEU A 313 7.76 6.38 -24.42
N MET A 314 7.87 5.78 -23.22
CA MET A 314 9.15 5.67 -22.52
C MET A 314 10.14 4.77 -23.25
N ALA A 315 9.67 3.66 -23.83
CA ALA A 315 10.51 2.77 -24.66
C ALA A 315 11.05 3.50 -25.90
N LEU A 316 10.22 4.28 -26.58
CA LEU A 316 10.66 5.12 -27.71
C LEU A 316 11.63 6.21 -27.27
N ALA A 317 11.37 6.84 -26.12
CA ALA A 317 12.25 7.86 -25.57
C ALA A 317 13.59 7.30 -25.03
N ALA A 318 13.69 5.98 -24.81
CA ALA A 318 14.94 5.34 -24.38
C ALA A 318 16.05 5.39 -25.46
N GLU A 319 15.69 5.55 -26.73
CA GLU A 319 16.63 5.75 -27.85
C GLU A 319 17.18 7.20 -27.92
N LEU A 320 16.56 8.11 -27.17
CA LEU A 320 17.00 9.52 -27.11
C LEU A 320 18.02 9.72 -25.98
N PRO A 321 18.80 10.81 -26.01
CA PRO A 321 19.66 11.17 -24.89
C PRO A 321 18.86 11.27 -23.59
N LEU A 322 19.43 10.73 -22.49
CA LEU A 322 18.82 10.78 -21.18
C LEU A 322 18.59 12.23 -20.75
N SER A 323 17.36 12.58 -20.49
CA SER A 323 16.92 13.90 -20.09
C SER A 323 15.68 13.82 -19.20
N PHE A 324 15.30 14.92 -18.57
CA PHE A 324 14.02 15.00 -17.86
C PHE A 324 12.84 14.60 -18.77
N ALA A 325 12.88 15.06 -20.03
CA ALA A 325 11.84 14.79 -21.00
C ALA A 325 11.75 13.31 -21.40
N SER A 326 12.88 12.61 -21.54
CA SER A 326 12.89 11.19 -21.94
C SER A 326 12.50 10.23 -20.82
N VAL A 327 12.65 10.61 -19.53
CA VAL A 327 12.38 9.73 -18.39
C VAL A 327 11.13 10.16 -17.61
N VAL A 328 11.04 11.44 -17.23
CA VAL A 328 10.00 11.91 -16.29
C VAL A 328 8.67 12.23 -17.00
N LEU A 329 8.70 12.81 -18.21
CA LEU A 329 7.45 13.10 -18.91
C LEU A 329 6.64 11.84 -19.28
N PRO A 330 7.23 10.74 -19.83
CA PRO A 330 6.49 9.51 -20.04
C PRO A 330 5.92 8.95 -18.72
N MET A 331 6.65 9.11 -17.59
CA MET A 331 6.16 8.66 -16.29
C MET A 331 4.92 9.45 -15.83
N TRP A 332 4.75 10.72 -16.21
CA TRP A 332 3.50 11.44 -15.95
C TRP A 332 2.32 10.80 -16.65
N GLY A 333 2.49 10.37 -17.92
CA GLY A 333 1.46 9.63 -18.66
C GLY A 333 1.12 8.30 -17.98
N ILE A 334 2.14 7.55 -17.56
CA ILE A 334 1.97 6.30 -16.78
C ILE A 334 1.21 6.58 -15.48
N ALA A 335 1.55 7.65 -14.76
CA ALA A 335 0.92 8.03 -13.50
C ALA A 335 -0.58 8.35 -13.66
N VAL A 336 -0.99 8.96 -14.77
CA VAL A 336 -2.41 9.18 -15.10
C VAL A 336 -3.15 7.83 -15.18
N GLY A 337 -2.65 6.90 -15.98
CA GLY A 337 -3.25 5.57 -16.13
C GLY A 337 -3.25 4.79 -14.82
N LEU A 338 -2.16 4.88 -14.05
CA LEU A 338 -2.02 4.26 -12.74
C LEU A 338 -3.13 4.70 -11.79
N VAL A 339 -3.35 6.01 -11.65
CA VAL A 339 -4.40 6.54 -10.77
C VAL A 339 -5.80 6.09 -11.22
N MET A 340 -6.05 6.06 -12.53
CA MET A 340 -7.31 5.53 -13.06
C MET A 340 -7.54 4.07 -12.66
N VAL A 341 -6.53 3.21 -12.77
CA VAL A 341 -6.62 1.79 -12.36
C VAL A 341 -6.82 1.67 -10.86
N VAL A 342 -5.96 2.31 -10.07
CA VAL A 342 -5.97 2.21 -8.59
C VAL A 342 -7.30 2.68 -8.00
N SER A 343 -7.91 3.74 -8.57
CA SER A 343 -9.16 4.31 -8.05
C SER A 343 -10.37 3.37 -8.15
N VAL A 344 -10.31 2.35 -9.01
CA VAL A 344 -11.43 1.43 -9.26
C VAL A 344 -11.11 -0.03 -8.97
N ALA A 345 -9.83 -0.41 -8.88
CA ALA A 345 -9.42 -1.79 -8.78
C ALA A 345 -9.96 -2.49 -7.51
N ALA A 346 -9.88 -1.83 -6.35
CA ALA A 346 -10.42 -2.37 -5.12
C ALA A 346 -11.94 -2.58 -5.20
N ASN A 347 -12.68 -1.60 -5.77
CA ASN A 347 -14.12 -1.72 -5.95
C ASN A 347 -14.49 -2.89 -6.86
N GLY A 348 -13.71 -3.10 -7.94
CA GLY A 348 -13.94 -4.23 -8.85
C GLY A 348 -13.60 -5.58 -8.23
N ALA A 349 -12.50 -5.66 -7.47
CA ALA A 349 -12.05 -6.89 -6.84
C ALA A 349 -12.93 -7.34 -5.66
N LEU A 350 -13.49 -6.38 -4.91
CA LEU A 350 -14.12 -6.64 -3.62
C LEU A 350 -15.66 -6.59 -3.66
N SER A 351 -16.25 -6.22 -4.79
CA SER A 351 -17.71 -6.02 -4.92
C SER A 351 -18.57 -7.24 -4.56
N GLU A 352 -18.04 -8.45 -4.71
CA GLU A 352 -18.74 -9.71 -4.46
C GLU A 352 -18.58 -10.23 -3.01
N PHE A 353 -17.80 -9.53 -2.15
CA PHE A 353 -17.35 -10.04 -0.84
C PHE A 353 -17.75 -9.16 0.35
N ALA A 354 -18.93 -8.54 0.33
CA ALA A 354 -19.41 -7.69 1.42
C ALA A 354 -19.36 -8.38 2.79
N ASP A 355 -19.74 -9.67 2.85
CA ASP A 355 -19.78 -10.46 4.09
C ASP A 355 -18.39 -10.89 4.59
N ALA A 356 -17.38 -10.93 3.71
CA ALA A 356 -16.01 -11.34 4.00
C ALA A 356 -15.00 -10.22 3.72
N SER A 357 -15.45 -8.96 3.76
CA SER A 357 -14.70 -7.80 3.29
C SER A 357 -13.28 -7.68 3.89
N GLY A 358 -13.11 -7.94 5.17
CA GLY A 358 -11.79 -7.84 5.83
C GLY A 358 -10.77 -8.84 5.29
N MET A 359 -11.19 -10.11 5.04
CA MET A 359 -10.32 -11.13 4.46
C MET A 359 -10.02 -10.84 2.99
N ALA A 360 -11.03 -10.43 2.22
CA ALA A 360 -10.87 -10.12 0.82
C ALA A 360 -9.90 -8.94 0.61
N VAL A 361 -9.99 -7.89 1.43
CA VAL A 361 -9.06 -6.75 1.43
C VAL A 361 -7.64 -7.19 1.79
N ALA A 362 -7.46 -7.97 2.86
CA ALA A 362 -6.15 -8.46 3.25
C ALA A 362 -5.51 -9.31 2.15
N LEU A 363 -6.28 -10.22 1.54
CA LEU A 363 -5.81 -11.06 0.44
C LEU A 363 -5.47 -10.23 -0.81
N TYR A 364 -6.29 -9.23 -1.13
CA TYR A 364 -6.08 -8.31 -2.24
C TYR A 364 -4.73 -7.58 -2.14
N TYR A 365 -4.44 -6.94 -1.01
CA TYR A 365 -3.17 -6.24 -0.79
C TYR A 365 -1.98 -7.20 -0.66
N ALA A 366 -2.16 -8.36 -0.04
CA ALA A 366 -1.10 -9.35 0.08
C ALA A 366 -0.71 -9.94 -1.28
N MET A 367 -1.68 -10.32 -2.12
CA MET A 367 -1.42 -10.82 -3.48
C MET A 367 -0.77 -9.73 -4.34
N GLN A 368 -1.24 -8.49 -4.25
CA GLN A 368 -0.61 -7.35 -4.90
C GLN A 368 0.86 -7.22 -4.49
N SER A 369 1.16 -7.20 -3.19
CA SER A 369 2.53 -7.05 -2.70
C SER A 369 3.41 -8.22 -3.12
N LEU A 370 2.89 -9.45 -3.13
CA LEU A 370 3.62 -10.64 -3.59
C LEU A 370 3.95 -10.54 -5.09
N ILE A 371 2.96 -10.22 -5.92
CA ILE A 371 3.15 -10.05 -7.37
C ILE A 371 4.18 -8.96 -7.66
N VAL A 372 4.04 -7.80 -7.01
CA VAL A 372 4.97 -6.67 -7.20
C VAL A 372 6.37 -7.02 -6.71
N ALA A 373 6.52 -7.63 -5.54
CA ALA A 373 7.83 -8.03 -5.01
C ALA A 373 8.50 -9.06 -5.92
N CYS A 374 7.78 -10.09 -6.39
CA CYS A 374 8.35 -11.11 -7.26
C CYS A 374 8.69 -10.56 -8.65
N PHE A 375 7.72 -10.07 -9.38
CA PHE A 375 7.92 -9.64 -10.77
C PHE A 375 8.67 -8.31 -10.88
N GLY A 376 8.46 -7.38 -9.94
CA GLY A 376 9.19 -6.11 -9.91
C GLY A 376 10.66 -6.31 -9.60
N THR A 377 10.98 -7.18 -8.61
CA THR A 377 12.38 -7.53 -8.31
C THR A 377 13.02 -8.28 -9.48
N LEU A 378 12.30 -9.23 -10.09
CA LEU A 378 12.80 -9.98 -11.24
C LEU A 378 13.17 -9.03 -12.38
N ALA A 379 12.32 -8.05 -12.69
CA ALA A 379 12.59 -7.05 -13.72
C ALA A 379 13.84 -6.20 -13.39
N THR A 380 13.99 -5.76 -12.14
CA THR A 380 15.13 -4.91 -11.72
C THR A 380 16.44 -5.66 -11.50
N VAL A 381 16.40 -7.00 -11.35
CA VAL A 381 17.61 -7.85 -11.20
C VAL A 381 18.06 -8.42 -12.55
N LEU A 382 17.14 -8.82 -13.42
CA LEU A 382 17.49 -9.41 -14.71
C LEU A 382 17.86 -8.37 -15.78
N LEU A 383 17.35 -7.15 -15.66
CA LEU A 383 17.62 -6.07 -16.63
C LEU A 383 18.53 -5.01 -16.00
N PRO A 384 19.30 -4.26 -16.81
CA PRO A 384 20.18 -3.21 -16.29
C PRO A 384 19.39 -2.15 -15.51
N GLY A 385 19.54 -2.12 -14.20
CA GLY A 385 18.77 -1.25 -13.30
C GLY A 385 19.17 0.23 -13.34
N ASP A 386 20.16 0.59 -14.13
CA ASP A 386 20.58 1.95 -14.45
C ASP A 386 19.94 2.46 -15.77
N THR A 387 19.00 1.71 -16.32
CA THR A 387 18.23 2.04 -17.52
C THR A 387 16.73 2.02 -17.25
N VAL A 388 15.93 2.46 -18.21
CA VAL A 388 14.46 2.42 -18.12
C VAL A 388 13.86 1.04 -18.49
N TRP A 389 14.66 0.11 -18.98
CA TRP A 389 14.20 -1.19 -19.48
C TRP A 389 13.49 -2.06 -18.45
N PRO A 390 13.89 -2.11 -17.16
CA PRO A 390 13.10 -2.80 -16.13
C PRO A 390 11.67 -2.28 -16.03
N LEU A 391 11.49 -0.96 -16.13
CA LEU A 391 10.18 -0.33 -16.08
C LEU A 391 9.36 -0.64 -17.33
N VAL A 392 9.99 -0.60 -18.51
CA VAL A 392 9.34 -0.94 -19.78
C VAL A 392 8.88 -2.39 -19.77
N ALA A 393 9.74 -3.33 -19.37
CA ALA A 393 9.41 -4.75 -19.32
C ALA A 393 8.24 -5.03 -18.37
N TYR A 394 8.30 -4.55 -17.13
CA TYR A 394 7.23 -4.73 -16.15
C TYR A 394 5.94 -4.02 -16.58
N GLY A 395 6.06 -2.77 -17.01
CA GLY A 395 4.94 -1.90 -17.38
C GLY A 395 4.24 -2.28 -18.69
N LEU A 396 4.83 -3.15 -19.51
CA LEU A 396 4.14 -3.81 -20.64
C LEU A 396 3.56 -5.15 -20.22
N LEU A 397 4.35 -6.01 -19.57
CA LEU A 397 3.95 -7.39 -19.29
C LEU A 397 2.67 -7.45 -18.45
N LEU A 398 2.64 -6.81 -17.30
CA LEU A 398 1.52 -6.95 -16.35
C LEU A 398 0.26 -6.18 -16.78
N PRO A 399 0.33 -4.93 -17.26
CA PRO A 399 -0.86 -4.25 -17.79
C PRO A 399 -1.47 -4.96 -19.00
N VAL A 400 -0.65 -5.48 -19.93
CA VAL A 400 -1.16 -6.24 -21.08
C VAL A 400 -1.82 -7.55 -20.64
N ALA A 401 -1.18 -8.30 -19.73
CA ALA A 401 -1.78 -9.49 -19.12
C ALA A 401 -3.11 -9.18 -18.45
N SER A 402 -3.21 -8.04 -17.74
CA SER A 402 -4.46 -7.58 -17.11
C SER A 402 -5.54 -7.22 -18.13
N LEU A 403 -5.16 -6.60 -19.24
CA LEU A 403 -6.09 -6.29 -20.34
C LEU A 403 -6.65 -7.56 -20.97
N VAL A 404 -5.80 -8.55 -21.25
CA VAL A 404 -6.20 -9.85 -21.78
C VAL A 404 -7.15 -10.56 -20.80
N ALA A 405 -6.78 -10.62 -19.52
CA ALA A 405 -7.64 -11.21 -18.49
C ALA A 405 -9.00 -10.50 -18.37
N ALA A 406 -9.02 -9.16 -18.46
CA ALA A 406 -10.25 -8.38 -18.46
C ALA A 406 -11.12 -8.62 -19.69
N ALA A 407 -10.53 -8.85 -20.87
CA ALA A 407 -11.25 -9.19 -22.08
C ALA A 407 -11.87 -10.59 -21.98
N MET A 408 -11.12 -11.59 -21.47
CA MET A 408 -11.62 -12.94 -21.25
C MET A 408 -12.80 -12.95 -20.25
N LEU A 409 -12.72 -12.19 -19.16
CA LEU A 409 -13.78 -12.09 -18.18
C LEU A 409 -15.08 -11.52 -18.77
N ARG A 410 -15.00 -10.62 -19.78
CA ARG A 410 -16.17 -10.07 -20.48
C ARG A 410 -16.77 -11.05 -21.49
N GLY A 411 -15.93 -11.86 -22.14
CA GLY A 411 -16.40 -12.87 -23.11
C GLY A 411 -17.12 -14.07 -22.47
N CYS A 412 -16.93 -14.28 -21.16
CA CYS A 412 -17.59 -15.33 -20.39
C CYS A 412 -18.90 -14.89 -19.71
N ARG A 413 -19.28 -13.61 -19.80
CA ARG A 413 -20.56 -13.05 -19.33
C ARG A 413 -21.50 -12.78 -20.47
#